data_1cb48bc2525fc6de8b0fa2f10a063f53
#
_entry.id   1cb48bc2525fc6de8b0fa2f10a063f53
#
_cell.length_a   1.000
_cell.length_b   1.000
_cell.length_c   1.000
_cell.angle_alpha   90.00
_cell.angle_beta   90.00
_cell.angle_gamma   90.00
#
_symmetry.space_group_name_H-M   'P 1'
#
loop_
_entity.id
_entity.type
_entity.pdbx_description
1 polymer ?
#
loop_
_entity_poly.entity_id
_entity_poly.type
_entity_poly.pdbx_seq_one_letter_code
_entity_poly.pdbx_strand_id
1 'polypeptide(L)'
;LSQLKQLNKDILGQEKGIHQMIETFQHKQLPISFFIYGPTSCGKTLTAKSLAKYLNYHYLKLDMNQYQESHSLYKLLETYHEKPSLLLSTLQSYPHTVLLLDHIDQACEEIIHLFSQIFDDGYYEDQAKRKISFENVVFIMSQTGTSRCCMGFKKSRQTKYLKHELFDKVDQIIEYQPLSKEIIEKIIHLREHISIEKIHNLLKEEHIPINLSKMMKQIKQMS
;
A
#
# COMPACT_ATOMS: atom_id res chain seq x y z
N LEU A 1 -10.51 -7.24 16.22
CA LEU A 1 -10.37 -8.42 15.33
C LEU A 1 -11.66 -8.75 14.58
N SER A 2 -12.85 -8.68 15.22
CA SER A 2 -14.15 -8.90 14.54
C SER A 2 -14.39 -7.92 13.39
N GLN A 3 -13.95 -6.69 13.52
CA GLN A 3 -14.05 -5.65 12.49
C GLN A 3 -13.13 -5.92 11.30
N LEU A 4 -11.93 -6.50 11.50
CA LEU A 4 -11.00 -6.83 10.41
C LEU A 4 -11.56 -7.90 9.46
N LYS A 5 -12.44 -8.79 9.93
CA LYS A 5 -13.13 -9.75 9.07
C LYS A 5 -14.02 -9.07 8.01
N GLN A 6 -14.41 -7.81 8.24
CA GLN A 6 -15.18 -7.04 7.26
C GLN A 6 -14.33 -6.58 6.06
N LEU A 7 -12.99 -6.64 6.15
CA LEU A 7 -12.10 -6.37 5.01
C LEU A 7 -12.47 -7.23 3.79
N ASN A 8 -12.88 -8.49 3.99
CA ASN A 8 -13.32 -9.36 2.91
C ASN A 8 -14.57 -8.86 2.16
N LYS A 9 -15.35 -7.96 2.75
CA LYS A 9 -16.51 -7.34 2.08
C LYS A 9 -16.08 -6.19 1.18
N ASP A 10 -15.05 -5.45 1.58
CA ASP A 10 -14.55 -4.30 0.83
C ASP A 10 -13.54 -4.73 -0.26
N ILE A 11 -12.78 -5.80 0.01
CA ILE A 11 -11.69 -6.28 -0.84
C ILE A 11 -12.06 -7.65 -1.41
N LEU A 12 -12.64 -7.64 -2.59
CA LEU A 12 -13.06 -8.87 -3.27
C LEU A 12 -11.91 -9.48 -4.08
N GLY A 13 -11.82 -10.81 -4.06
CA GLY A 13 -10.84 -11.58 -4.84
C GLY A 13 -9.43 -11.63 -4.23
N GLN A 14 -9.28 -11.20 -2.97
CA GLN A 14 -8.00 -11.25 -2.26
C GLN A 14 -8.13 -11.91 -0.88
N GLU A 15 -9.08 -12.83 -0.75
CA GLU A 15 -9.47 -13.43 0.53
C GLU A 15 -8.28 -14.07 1.24
N LYS A 16 -7.38 -14.73 0.48
CA LYS A 16 -6.16 -15.34 1.03
C LYS A 16 -5.24 -14.30 1.64
N GLY A 17 -4.99 -13.20 0.93
CA GLY A 17 -4.12 -12.12 1.41
C GLY A 17 -4.71 -11.42 2.63
N ILE A 18 -6.01 -11.20 2.64
CA ILE A 18 -6.71 -10.63 3.80
C ILE A 18 -6.68 -11.57 5.00
N HIS A 19 -6.79 -12.89 4.78
CA HIS A 19 -6.67 -13.86 5.87
C HIS A 19 -5.29 -13.83 6.50
N GLN A 20 -4.22 -13.84 5.71
CA GLN A 20 -2.84 -13.70 6.20
C GLN A 20 -2.63 -12.42 7.00
N MET A 21 -3.21 -11.30 6.54
CA MET A 21 -3.16 -10.02 7.26
C MET A 21 -3.84 -10.10 8.63
N ILE A 22 -5.05 -10.66 8.69
CA ILE A 22 -5.80 -10.84 9.95
C ILE A 22 -5.04 -11.76 10.90
N GLU A 23 -4.47 -12.84 10.41
CA GLU A 23 -3.67 -13.79 11.18
C GLU A 23 -2.44 -13.10 11.79
N THR A 24 -1.74 -12.24 11.03
CA THR A 24 -0.62 -11.47 11.54
C THR A 24 -1.04 -10.57 12.72
N PHE A 25 -2.18 -9.90 12.63
CA PHE A 25 -2.73 -9.10 13.74
C PHE A 25 -3.12 -9.92 14.98
N GLN A 26 -3.32 -11.23 14.84
CA GLN A 26 -3.60 -12.09 15.99
C GLN A 26 -2.34 -12.48 16.77
N HIS A 27 -1.20 -12.56 16.07
CA HIS A 27 0.05 -13.10 16.64
C HIS A 27 1.12 -12.03 16.88
N LYS A 28 0.98 -10.84 16.34
CA LYS A 28 1.94 -9.74 16.50
C LYS A 28 1.32 -8.51 17.12
N GLN A 29 2.14 -7.79 17.88
CA GLN A 29 1.85 -6.46 18.38
C GLN A 29 2.40 -5.40 17.41
N LEU A 30 1.91 -4.18 17.52
CA LEU A 30 2.43 -3.05 16.75
C LEU A 30 3.88 -2.74 17.15
N PRO A 31 4.70 -2.23 16.23
CA PRO A 31 4.39 -1.96 14.83
C PRO A 31 4.26 -3.23 14.01
N ILE A 32 3.43 -3.23 12.98
CA ILE A 32 3.24 -4.34 12.04
C ILE A 32 3.50 -3.85 10.62
N SER A 33 4.20 -4.65 9.84
CA SER A 33 4.59 -4.32 8.47
C SER A 33 4.14 -5.37 7.46
N PHE A 34 3.47 -4.91 6.41
CA PHE A 34 3.01 -5.73 5.29
C PHE A 34 3.66 -5.28 3.99
N PHE A 35 4.10 -6.23 3.18
CA PHE A 35 4.47 -5.98 1.81
C PHE A 35 3.46 -6.64 0.88
N ILE A 36 2.73 -5.82 0.09
CA ILE A 36 1.69 -6.28 -0.81
C ILE A 36 2.13 -6.05 -2.26
N TYR A 37 2.31 -7.12 -3.02
CA TYR A 37 2.61 -7.03 -4.43
C TYR A 37 1.51 -7.68 -5.28
N GLY A 38 1.41 -7.26 -6.53
CA GLY A 38 0.41 -7.79 -7.45
C GLY A 38 0.09 -6.82 -8.59
N PRO A 39 -0.80 -7.19 -9.51
CA PRO A 39 -1.17 -6.36 -10.66
C PRO A 39 -1.68 -4.98 -10.27
N THR A 40 -1.78 -4.10 -11.26
CA THR A 40 -2.48 -2.82 -11.09
C THR A 40 -3.96 -3.08 -10.80
N SER A 41 -4.58 -2.18 -10.01
CA SER A 41 -6.03 -2.20 -9.73
C SER A 41 -6.58 -3.45 -9.04
N CYS A 42 -5.71 -4.28 -8.43
CA CYS A 42 -6.14 -5.47 -7.68
C CYS A 42 -6.55 -5.19 -6.22
N GLY A 43 -6.53 -3.92 -5.77
CA GLY A 43 -7.04 -3.53 -4.44
C GLY A 43 -6.00 -3.12 -3.41
N LYS A 44 -4.68 -3.10 -3.70
CA LYS A 44 -3.61 -2.78 -2.73
C LYS A 44 -3.86 -1.49 -1.93
N THR A 45 -4.08 -0.38 -2.63
CA THR A 45 -4.37 0.91 -1.97
C THR A 45 -5.71 0.91 -1.23
N LEU A 46 -6.70 0.19 -1.76
CA LEU A 46 -8.00 0.05 -1.09
C LEU A 46 -7.86 -0.71 0.23
N THR A 47 -7.02 -1.75 0.27
CA THR A 47 -6.75 -2.51 1.48
C THR A 47 -6.21 -1.60 2.60
N ALA A 48 -5.23 -0.75 2.30
CA ALA A 48 -4.68 0.17 3.29
C ALA A 48 -5.75 1.14 3.84
N LYS A 49 -6.60 1.68 2.96
CA LYS A 49 -7.71 2.56 3.38
C LYS A 49 -8.75 1.84 4.22
N SER A 50 -9.17 0.65 3.80
CA SER A 50 -10.16 -0.15 4.53
C SER A 50 -9.60 -0.62 5.87
N LEU A 51 -8.32 -0.98 5.91
CA LEU A 51 -7.65 -1.35 7.16
C LEU A 51 -7.66 -0.19 8.16
N ALA A 52 -7.28 1.02 7.73
CA ALA A 52 -7.32 2.21 8.57
C ALA A 52 -8.73 2.48 9.10
N LYS A 53 -9.75 2.37 8.25
CA LYS A 53 -11.16 2.50 8.63
C LYS A 53 -11.57 1.51 9.71
N TYR A 54 -11.23 0.21 9.54
CA TYR A 54 -11.65 -0.84 10.48
C TYR A 54 -10.85 -0.86 11.78
N LEU A 55 -9.61 -0.36 11.77
CA LEU A 55 -8.82 -0.15 12.97
C LEU A 55 -9.17 1.16 13.67
N ASN A 56 -9.92 2.07 13.03
CA ASN A 56 -10.12 3.46 13.46
C ASN A 56 -8.78 4.22 13.61
N TYR A 57 -7.88 4.00 12.65
CA TYR A 57 -6.56 4.63 12.57
C TYR A 57 -6.57 5.72 11.51
N HIS A 58 -5.66 6.68 11.65
CA HIS A 58 -5.42 7.66 10.60
C HIS A 58 -4.82 6.97 9.35
N TYR A 59 -5.17 7.43 8.17
CA TYR A 59 -4.62 6.92 6.91
C TYR A 59 -3.69 7.93 6.28
N LEU A 60 -2.42 7.57 6.11
CA LEU A 60 -1.44 8.36 5.39
C LEU A 60 -0.91 7.56 4.20
N LYS A 61 -0.95 8.16 3.01
CA LYS A 61 -0.35 7.61 1.80
C LYS A 61 0.82 8.47 1.35
N LEU A 62 1.96 7.82 1.13
CA LEU A 62 3.14 8.38 0.46
C LEU A 62 3.34 7.64 -0.86
N ASP A 63 3.34 8.37 -1.97
CA ASP A 63 3.61 7.82 -3.29
C ASP A 63 5.11 7.93 -3.58
N MET A 64 5.81 6.80 -3.59
CA MET A 64 7.26 6.74 -3.75
C MET A 64 7.74 7.17 -5.14
N ASN A 65 6.84 7.29 -6.12
CA ASN A 65 7.19 7.93 -7.39
C ASN A 65 7.64 9.41 -7.22
N GLN A 66 7.24 10.07 -6.13
CA GLN A 66 7.65 11.44 -5.81
C GLN A 66 9.00 11.51 -5.07
N TYR A 67 9.58 10.35 -4.73
CA TYR A 67 10.75 10.20 -3.87
C TYR A 67 11.83 9.34 -4.51
N GLN A 68 12.06 9.52 -5.81
CA GLN A 68 13.04 8.75 -6.60
C GLN A 68 14.47 9.26 -6.48
N GLU A 69 14.66 10.52 -6.08
CA GLU A 69 15.94 11.18 -6.02
C GLU A 69 16.41 11.35 -4.57
N SER A 70 17.71 11.29 -4.32
CA SER A 70 18.30 11.36 -2.98
C SER A 70 17.87 12.59 -2.19
N HIS A 71 17.72 13.74 -2.85
CA HIS A 71 17.25 14.96 -2.18
C HIS A 71 15.77 14.90 -1.77
N SER A 72 15.00 13.90 -2.22
CA SER A 72 13.61 13.72 -1.84
C SER A 72 13.45 13.30 -0.38
N LEU A 73 14.49 12.78 0.25
CA LEU A 73 14.52 12.50 1.69
C LEU A 73 14.20 13.76 2.51
N TYR A 74 14.77 14.92 2.13
CA TYR A 74 14.48 16.19 2.78
C TYR A 74 13.01 16.57 2.71
N LYS A 75 12.34 16.33 1.57
CA LYS A 75 10.89 16.57 1.43
C LYS A 75 10.05 15.70 2.38
N LEU A 76 10.56 14.51 2.70
CA LEU A 76 9.87 13.57 3.56
C LEU A 76 10.04 13.91 5.05
N LEU A 77 11.24 14.38 5.45
CA LEU A 77 11.65 14.52 6.84
C LEU A 77 11.75 15.97 7.32
N GLU A 78 11.99 16.93 6.41
CA GLU A 78 12.25 18.30 6.80
C GLU A 78 11.07 19.23 6.64
N THR A 79 11.11 20.30 7.41
CA THR A 79 10.26 21.47 7.22
C THR A 79 10.75 22.26 6.01
N TYR A 80 10.04 22.17 4.90
CA TYR A 80 10.32 22.98 3.72
C TYR A 80 9.50 24.27 3.81
N HIS A 81 10.17 25.45 3.81
CA HIS A 81 9.52 26.75 3.94
C HIS A 81 8.56 26.85 5.14
N GLU A 82 9.03 26.56 6.35
CA GLU A 82 8.27 26.64 7.60
C GLU A 82 7.06 25.65 7.71
N LYS A 83 6.86 24.78 6.72
CA LYS A 83 5.84 23.75 6.80
C LYS A 83 6.45 22.46 7.35
N PRO A 84 5.88 21.89 8.43
CA PRO A 84 6.37 20.63 8.94
C PRO A 84 6.21 19.52 7.89
N SER A 85 7.11 18.54 7.90
CA SER A 85 7.01 17.33 7.10
C SER A 85 5.63 16.70 7.26
N LEU A 86 5.00 16.32 6.15
CA LEU A 86 3.70 15.65 6.17
C LEU A 86 3.74 14.36 7.01
N LEU A 87 4.80 13.55 6.87
CA LEU A 87 4.96 12.31 7.62
C LEU A 87 5.07 12.59 9.13
N LEU A 88 6.03 13.42 9.53
CA LEU A 88 6.32 13.64 10.95
C LEU A 88 5.19 14.38 11.66
N SER A 89 4.60 15.39 11.04
CA SER A 89 3.46 16.12 11.62
C SER A 89 2.22 15.24 11.75
N THR A 90 1.99 14.35 10.78
CA THR A 90 0.87 13.42 10.87
C THR A 90 1.05 12.44 12.03
N LEU A 91 2.24 11.84 12.19
CA LEU A 91 2.50 10.88 13.25
C LEU A 91 2.49 11.51 14.65
N GLN A 92 2.93 12.77 14.76
CA GLN A 92 2.80 13.53 16.01
C GLN A 92 1.35 13.78 16.41
N SER A 93 0.49 14.08 15.43
CA SER A 93 -0.94 14.34 15.67
C SER A 93 -1.76 13.06 15.80
N TYR A 94 -1.38 12.02 15.08
CA TYR A 94 -2.09 10.74 14.97
C TYR A 94 -1.11 9.57 15.12
N PRO A 95 -0.73 9.20 16.36
CA PRO A 95 0.22 8.10 16.58
C PRO A 95 -0.26 6.76 15.99
N HIS A 96 -1.58 6.50 16.06
CA HIS A 96 -2.19 5.32 15.43
C HIS A 96 -2.49 5.59 13.95
N THR A 97 -1.55 5.22 13.09
CA THR A 97 -1.63 5.49 11.65
C THR A 97 -1.40 4.20 10.84
N VAL A 98 -2.18 4.03 9.78
CA VAL A 98 -1.85 3.12 8.68
C VAL A 98 -1.09 3.91 7.62
N LEU A 99 0.19 3.63 7.50
CA LEU A 99 1.10 4.30 6.57
C LEU A 99 1.27 3.44 5.32
N LEU A 100 0.76 3.91 4.19
CA LEU A 100 0.96 3.28 2.89
C LEU A 100 2.14 3.92 2.15
N LEU A 101 3.19 3.13 1.92
CA LEU A 101 4.30 3.43 1.01
C LEU A 101 3.99 2.81 -0.35
N ASP A 102 3.31 3.59 -1.21
CA ASP A 102 2.85 3.10 -2.51
C ASP A 102 3.99 3.16 -3.54
N HIS A 103 4.18 2.13 -4.36
CA HIS A 103 5.29 1.99 -5.31
C HIS A 103 6.67 2.02 -4.64
N ILE A 104 6.86 1.25 -3.58
CA ILE A 104 8.12 1.23 -2.80
C ILE A 104 9.36 0.90 -3.64
N ASP A 105 9.17 0.18 -4.74
CA ASP A 105 10.21 -0.14 -5.73
C ASP A 105 10.77 1.09 -6.45
N GLN A 106 10.08 2.23 -6.41
CA GLN A 106 10.49 3.48 -7.03
C GLN A 106 11.24 4.40 -6.06
N ALA A 107 11.23 4.11 -4.76
CA ALA A 107 11.91 4.91 -3.75
C ALA A 107 13.44 4.91 -3.96
N CYS A 108 14.09 6.05 -3.69
CA CYS A 108 15.55 6.13 -3.64
C CYS A 108 16.13 5.33 -2.47
N GLU A 109 17.43 5.05 -2.53
CA GLU A 109 18.12 4.21 -1.54
C GLU A 109 18.07 4.83 -0.14
N GLU A 110 18.18 6.13 -0.02
CA GLU A 110 18.15 6.84 1.26
C GLU A 110 16.80 6.67 1.98
N ILE A 111 15.71 6.64 1.25
CA ILE A 111 14.38 6.38 1.83
C ILE A 111 14.23 4.93 2.25
N ILE A 112 14.77 3.98 1.49
CA ILE A 112 14.78 2.56 1.87
C ILE A 112 15.59 2.38 3.17
N HIS A 113 16.76 3.01 3.27
CA HIS A 113 17.57 3.01 4.49
C HIS A 113 16.85 3.64 5.67
N LEU A 114 16.19 4.78 5.47
CA LEU A 114 15.42 5.43 6.52
C LEU A 114 14.37 4.48 7.11
N PHE A 115 13.55 3.84 6.26
CA PHE A 115 12.52 2.92 6.75
C PHE A 115 13.12 1.64 7.34
N SER A 116 14.26 1.18 6.84
CA SER A 116 15.01 0.06 7.44
C SER A 116 15.44 0.39 8.87
N GLN A 117 15.96 1.59 9.12
CA GLN A 117 16.32 2.06 10.47
C GLN A 117 15.09 2.23 11.37
N ILE A 118 14.00 2.81 10.84
CA ILE A 118 12.74 2.95 11.58
C ILE A 118 12.19 1.57 12.02
N PHE A 119 12.34 0.54 11.19
CA PHE A 119 11.91 -0.83 11.55
C PHE A 119 12.78 -1.45 12.66
N ASP A 120 14.08 -1.10 12.72
CA ASP A 120 14.96 -1.57 13.79
C ASP A 120 14.74 -0.81 15.10
N ASP A 121 14.66 0.52 15.01
CA ASP A 121 14.69 1.40 16.18
C ASP A 121 13.29 1.70 16.75
N GLY A 122 12.23 1.60 15.91
CA GLY A 122 10.86 1.95 16.27
C GLY A 122 10.59 3.46 16.31
N TYR A 123 11.58 4.29 16.01
CA TYR A 123 11.45 5.76 16.00
C TYR A 123 12.37 6.41 14.96
N TYR A 124 12.09 7.66 14.65
CA TYR A 124 12.97 8.55 13.91
C TYR A 124 13.39 9.73 14.82
N GLU A 125 14.68 10.09 14.80
CA GLU A 125 15.19 11.26 15.50
C GLU A 125 15.50 12.36 14.48
N ASP A 126 14.87 13.52 14.63
CA ASP A 126 15.09 14.66 13.74
C ASP A 126 16.38 15.42 14.10
N GLN A 127 16.75 16.42 13.28
CA GLN A 127 17.95 17.24 13.51
C GLN A 127 17.90 18.02 14.84
N ALA A 128 16.71 18.29 15.37
CA ALA A 128 16.51 18.91 16.67
C ALA A 128 16.48 17.90 17.84
N LYS A 129 16.88 16.63 17.59
CA LYS A 129 16.87 15.52 18.54
C LYS A 129 15.49 15.18 19.10
N ARG A 130 14.43 15.52 18.38
CA ARG A 130 13.07 15.11 18.74
C ARG A 130 12.80 13.72 18.19
N LYS A 131 12.38 12.81 19.08
CA LYS A 131 12.03 11.44 18.70
C LYS A 131 10.57 11.36 18.29
N ILE A 132 10.32 10.80 17.13
CA ILE A 132 9.00 10.55 16.59
C ILE A 132 8.81 9.04 16.54
N SER A 133 7.90 8.54 17.37
CA SER A 133 7.64 7.10 17.51
C SER A 133 6.83 6.57 16.33
N PHE A 134 7.19 5.38 15.88
CA PHE A 134 6.45 4.57 14.91
C PHE A 134 5.89 3.29 15.53
N GLU A 135 5.95 3.15 16.88
CA GLU A 135 5.52 1.94 17.58
C GLU A 135 4.05 1.58 17.39
N ASN A 136 3.19 2.56 17.09
CA ASN A 136 1.76 2.35 16.86
C ASN A 136 1.36 2.41 15.38
N VAL A 137 2.32 2.28 14.48
CA VAL A 137 2.09 2.37 13.03
C VAL A 137 1.89 0.98 12.42
N VAL A 138 0.93 0.89 11.51
CA VAL A 138 0.81 -0.23 10.58
C VAL A 138 1.40 0.19 9.25
N PHE A 139 2.50 -0.42 8.85
CA PHE A 139 3.13 -0.17 7.58
C PHE A 139 2.54 -1.06 6.50
N ILE A 140 2.19 -0.46 5.38
CA ILE A 140 1.83 -1.19 4.16
C ILE A 140 2.72 -0.68 3.04
N MET A 141 3.60 -1.52 2.54
CA MET A 141 4.40 -1.26 1.36
C MET A 141 3.74 -1.92 0.17
N SER A 142 3.58 -1.20 -0.93
CA SER A 142 2.97 -1.76 -2.13
C SER A 142 3.91 -1.69 -3.33
N GLN A 143 3.86 -2.75 -4.15
CA GLN A 143 4.55 -2.81 -5.42
C GLN A 143 3.61 -3.30 -6.51
N THR A 144 3.76 -2.76 -7.72
CA THR A 144 3.04 -3.24 -8.91
C THR A 144 3.91 -4.19 -9.69
N GLY A 145 3.42 -5.42 -9.93
CA GLY A 145 4.12 -6.44 -10.70
C GLY A 145 3.61 -7.85 -10.40
N THR A 146 4.03 -8.81 -11.21
CA THR A 146 3.81 -10.24 -10.95
C THR A 146 4.96 -10.79 -10.11
N SER A 147 4.76 -11.92 -9.43
CA SER A 147 5.76 -12.58 -8.56
C SER A 147 7.15 -12.74 -9.19
N ARG A 148 7.24 -12.95 -10.49
CA ARG A 148 8.50 -13.03 -11.24
C ARG A 148 9.24 -11.68 -11.35
N CYS A 149 8.53 -10.56 -11.33
CA CYS A 149 9.12 -9.22 -11.38
C CYS A 149 9.50 -8.69 -9.99
N CYS A 150 8.80 -9.11 -8.94
CA CYS A 150 9.12 -8.72 -7.56
C CYS A 150 10.45 -9.32 -7.08
N MET A 151 10.81 -10.51 -7.58
CA MET A 151 12.11 -11.14 -7.34
C MET A 151 13.11 -10.93 -8.48
N GLY A 152 12.67 -10.41 -9.63
CA GLY A 152 13.45 -10.25 -10.86
C GLY A 152 14.02 -8.84 -11.02
N PHE A 153 15.14 -8.64 -10.47
CA PHE A 153 16.01 -7.48 -10.47
C PHE A 153 16.55 -7.12 -11.86
N LYS A 154 16.00 -6.10 -12.48
CA LYS A 154 16.63 -5.44 -13.61
C LYS A 154 16.94 -3.99 -13.25
N LYS A 155 17.93 -3.74 -12.38
CA LYS A 155 18.73 -2.52 -12.34
C LYS A 155 19.73 -2.60 -11.18
N SER A 156 20.96 -2.22 -11.43
CA SER A 156 22.16 -2.16 -10.59
C SER A 156 22.28 -3.12 -9.38
N ARG A 157 23.48 -3.67 -9.16
CA ARG A 157 23.77 -4.61 -8.04
C ARG A 157 23.50 -3.97 -6.67
N GLN A 158 23.71 -2.69 -6.51
CA GLN A 158 23.56 -1.98 -5.21
C GLN A 158 22.09 -1.84 -4.76
N THR A 159 21.20 -1.39 -5.64
CA THR A 159 19.74 -1.33 -5.36
C THR A 159 19.13 -2.67 -5.01
N LYS A 160 19.76 -3.77 -5.40
CA LYS A 160 19.32 -5.13 -5.11
C LYS A 160 19.48 -5.49 -3.62
N TYR A 161 20.61 -5.15 -3.02
CA TYR A 161 20.92 -5.52 -1.62
C TYR A 161 20.07 -4.72 -0.62
N LEU A 162 19.88 -3.42 -0.85
CA LEU A 162 19.12 -2.54 0.04
C LEU A 162 17.63 -2.90 0.10
N LYS A 163 17.05 -3.26 -1.05
CA LYS A 163 15.66 -3.73 -1.08
C LYS A 163 15.49 -5.07 -0.36
N HIS A 164 16.48 -5.97 -0.40
CA HIS A 164 16.47 -7.18 0.41
C HIS A 164 16.45 -6.88 1.90
N GLU A 165 17.28 -5.93 2.36
CA GLU A 165 17.35 -5.57 3.78
C GLU A 165 16.00 -5.12 4.35
N LEU A 166 15.25 -4.30 3.61
CA LEU A 166 13.92 -3.87 4.03
C LEU A 166 12.91 -5.04 4.01
N PHE A 167 13.00 -5.93 3.00
CA PHE A 167 12.09 -7.08 2.88
C PHE A 167 12.30 -8.13 3.96
N ASP A 168 13.53 -8.33 4.41
CA ASP A 168 13.84 -9.27 5.49
C ASP A 168 13.24 -8.84 6.84
N LYS A 169 12.92 -7.55 6.97
CA LYS A 169 12.30 -6.96 8.17
C LYS A 169 10.77 -6.93 8.13
N VAL A 170 10.16 -7.27 6.99
CA VAL A 170 8.70 -7.25 6.83
C VAL A 170 8.07 -8.44 7.55
N ASP A 171 7.03 -8.19 8.33
CA ASP A 171 6.32 -9.24 9.08
C ASP A 171 5.59 -10.21 8.18
N GLN A 172 4.96 -9.72 7.11
CA GLN A 172 4.19 -10.55 6.19
C GLN A 172 4.27 -10.04 4.76
N ILE A 173 4.62 -10.95 3.83
CA ILE A 173 4.57 -10.70 2.39
C ILE A 173 3.27 -11.30 1.84
N ILE A 174 2.52 -10.50 1.09
CA ILE A 174 1.20 -10.86 0.57
C ILE A 174 1.18 -10.67 -0.95
N GLU A 175 0.84 -11.74 -1.65
CA GLU A 175 0.63 -11.70 -3.10
C GLU A 175 -0.85 -11.48 -3.42
N TYR A 176 -1.16 -10.41 -4.14
CA TYR A 176 -2.48 -10.15 -4.69
C TYR A 176 -2.60 -10.70 -6.10
N GLN A 177 -3.67 -11.42 -6.34
CA GLN A 177 -3.94 -12.05 -7.62
C GLN A 177 -4.67 -11.10 -8.59
N PRO A 178 -4.55 -11.31 -9.91
CA PRO A 178 -5.38 -10.64 -10.88
C PRO A 178 -6.87 -10.90 -10.56
N LEU A 179 -7.70 -9.87 -10.68
CA LEU A 179 -9.14 -10.03 -10.49
C LEU A 179 -9.74 -10.80 -11.65
N SER A 180 -10.58 -11.81 -11.37
CA SER A 180 -11.34 -12.51 -12.39
C SER A 180 -12.45 -11.61 -12.98
N LYS A 181 -12.96 -11.97 -14.16
CA LYS A 181 -14.04 -11.19 -14.81
C LYS A 181 -15.28 -11.13 -13.92
N GLU A 182 -15.65 -12.24 -13.27
CA GLU A 182 -16.80 -12.32 -12.38
C GLU A 182 -16.67 -11.40 -11.16
N ILE A 183 -15.43 -11.29 -10.60
CA ILE A 183 -15.15 -10.39 -9.48
C ILE A 183 -15.23 -8.93 -9.94
N ILE A 184 -14.71 -8.62 -11.12
CA ILE A 184 -14.79 -7.28 -11.70
C ILE A 184 -16.25 -6.87 -11.94
N GLU A 185 -17.08 -7.74 -12.53
CA GLU A 185 -18.50 -7.52 -12.73
C GLU A 185 -19.22 -7.24 -11.40
N LYS A 186 -18.91 -8.02 -10.37
CA LYS A 186 -19.47 -7.86 -9.03
C LYS A 186 -19.06 -6.51 -8.41
N ILE A 187 -17.79 -6.11 -8.55
CA ILE A 187 -17.30 -4.82 -8.02
C ILE A 187 -18.00 -3.65 -8.70
N ILE A 188 -18.15 -3.70 -10.03
CA ILE A 188 -18.82 -2.64 -10.78
C ILE A 188 -20.30 -2.57 -10.41
N HIS A 189 -20.98 -3.71 -10.34
CA HIS A 189 -22.39 -3.77 -9.93
C HIS A 189 -22.61 -3.16 -8.55
N LEU A 190 -21.76 -3.51 -7.58
CA LEU A 190 -21.86 -3.01 -6.20
C LEU A 190 -21.57 -1.51 -6.06
N ARG A 191 -20.70 -0.95 -6.91
CA ARG A 191 -20.26 0.45 -6.77
C ARG A 191 -21.08 1.43 -7.60
N GLU A 192 -21.47 1.04 -8.80
CA GLU A 192 -22.12 1.95 -9.74
C GLU A 192 -23.61 1.62 -9.94
N HIS A 193 -24.14 0.58 -9.27
CA HIS A 193 -25.54 0.13 -9.40
C HIS A 193 -25.98 -0.15 -10.85
N ILE A 194 -25.02 -0.50 -11.72
CA ILE A 194 -25.26 -0.79 -13.13
C ILE A 194 -25.68 -2.27 -13.28
N SER A 195 -26.61 -2.56 -14.22
CA SER A 195 -27.02 -3.93 -14.48
C SER A 195 -25.89 -4.82 -14.97
N ILE A 196 -25.84 -6.06 -14.49
CA ILE A 196 -24.79 -7.03 -14.81
C ILE A 196 -24.70 -7.27 -16.34
N GLU A 197 -25.83 -7.28 -17.05
CA GLU A 197 -25.86 -7.43 -18.51
C GLU A 197 -25.10 -6.36 -19.26
N LYS A 198 -25.25 -5.10 -18.86
CA LYS A 198 -24.54 -3.96 -19.46
C LYS A 198 -23.03 -4.06 -19.22
N ILE A 199 -22.64 -4.48 -18.03
CA ILE A 199 -21.23 -4.69 -17.64
C ILE A 199 -20.63 -5.84 -18.46
N HIS A 200 -21.36 -6.95 -18.58
CA HIS A 200 -20.91 -8.12 -19.31
C HIS A 200 -20.65 -7.84 -20.81
N ASN A 201 -21.48 -7.00 -21.44
CA ASN A 201 -21.28 -6.57 -22.81
C ASN A 201 -20.04 -5.72 -22.99
N LEU A 202 -19.80 -4.77 -22.06
CA LEU A 202 -18.58 -3.94 -22.05
C LEU A 202 -17.29 -4.78 -21.88
N LEU A 203 -17.35 -5.84 -21.07
CA LEU A 203 -16.21 -6.73 -20.85
C LEU A 203 -15.93 -7.68 -22.04
N LYS A 204 -16.91 -7.96 -22.87
CA LYS A 204 -16.71 -8.77 -24.10
C LYS A 204 -15.99 -8.02 -25.20
N GLU A 205 -16.14 -6.70 -25.26
CA GLU A 205 -15.53 -5.84 -26.29
C GLU A 205 -14.04 -5.56 -26.06
N GLU A 206 -13.55 -5.69 -24.81
CA GLU A 206 -12.13 -5.45 -24.48
C GLU A 206 -11.32 -6.76 -24.44
N HIS A 207 -10.46 -6.97 -25.47
CA HIS A 207 -9.45 -8.03 -25.50
C HIS A 207 -8.17 -7.74 -24.71
N ILE A 208 -8.15 -6.71 -23.85
CA ILE A 208 -6.97 -6.19 -23.13
C ILE A 208 -7.02 -6.59 -21.65
N PRO A 209 -5.88 -6.76 -20.96
CA PRO A 209 -5.87 -7.00 -19.51
C PRO A 209 -6.63 -5.87 -18.80
N ILE A 210 -7.71 -6.24 -18.15
CA ILE A 210 -8.72 -5.31 -17.64
C ILE A 210 -8.13 -4.44 -16.54
N ASN A 211 -7.94 -3.16 -16.83
CA ASN A 211 -7.60 -2.17 -15.82
C ASN A 211 -8.90 -1.58 -15.24
N LEU A 212 -9.30 -2.10 -14.09
CA LEU A 212 -10.54 -1.72 -13.41
C LEU A 212 -10.66 -0.20 -13.21
N SER A 213 -9.57 0.51 -12.92
CA SER A 213 -9.59 1.96 -12.74
C SER A 213 -9.89 2.73 -14.01
N LYS A 214 -9.39 2.24 -15.17
CA LYS A 214 -9.67 2.83 -16.49
C LYS A 214 -11.12 2.57 -16.88
N MET A 215 -11.58 1.36 -16.67
CA MET A 215 -12.95 0.94 -16.98
C MET A 215 -13.98 1.70 -16.13
N MET A 216 -13.73 1.92 -14.84
CA MET A 216 -14.58 2.73 -13.98
C MET A 216 -14.68 4.19 -14.43
N LYS A 217 -13.61 4.76 -15.00
CA LYS A 217 -13.65 6.10 -15.59
C LYS A 217 -14.50 6.14 -16.86
N GLN A 218 -14.40 5.15 -17.72
CA GLN A 218 -15.21 5.05 -18.94
C GLN A 218 -16.70 4.93 -18.61
N ILE A 219 -17.06 4.07 -17.66
CA ILE A 219 -18.44 3.91 -17.20
C ILE A 219 -19.02 5.23 -16.68
N LYS A 220 -18.25 6.01 -15.90
CA LYS A 220 -18.69 7.31 -15.41
C LYS A 220 -18.88 8.38 -16.50
N GLN A 221 -18.21 8.24 -17.63
CA GLN A 221 -18.40 9.13 -18.77
C GLN A 221 -19.62 8.77 -19.63
N MET A 222 -20.17 7.55 -19.47
CA MET A 222 -21.32 7.04 -20.23
C MET A 222 -22.63 7.13 -19.42
N SER A 223 -22.58 7.46 -18.14
CA SER A 223 -23.72 7.68 -17.24
C SER A 223 -24.01 9.18 -17.12
#